data_33c63212ebfc3f9e45c77623b2f3090b
#
_entry.id   33c63212ebfc3f9e45c77623b2f3090b
#
_cell.length_a   1.000
_cell.length_b   1.000
_cell.length_c   1.000
_cell.angle_alpha   90.00
_cell.angle_beta   90.00
_cell.angle_gamma   90.00
#
_symmetry.space_group_name_H-M   'P 1'
#
loop_
_entity.id
_entity.type
_entity.pdbx_description
1 polymer ?
#
loop_
_entity_poly.entity_id
_entity_poly.type
_entity_poly.pdbx_seq_one_letter_code
_entity_poly.pdbx_strand_id
1 'polypeptide(L)'
;MVPSSFPALPTAWLLRPSVAALLASALFAAPAFSQQVAAVKVAAVKVAPAALRLLEIAPVQAPQSNQWLWSPARLEYPSGQLDSVASPAAARITAIHVQPGQAVKAGAPLATLVSADALRMRHEVSAAQLAADTSRAELQRHQDMVARGVGTETELRVAQARSKETAQELARARGTAALLGPDGGDRIVLRAPHAGVVAQHQATMGQQAEAGAVLFAIGNPQSLGVVAEVFEADLPQIKAGVAAQVELSTQSAPVAARVQQVGAVVNAESRRAPVQLALTDKDLPLGLRAGMQARVGIAMERSPEMRVPIGAVLIQGENRSVVFVQTTAQTFEPRVVKLGQPVRGWVPVISGLQSGERIVVRGALLLDGAASQML
;
A
#
# COMPACT_ATOMS: atom_id res chain seq x y z
N MET A 1 2.66 35.17 -41.25
CA MET A 1 2.22 34.58 -42.51
C MET A 1 1.46 33.33 -42.20
N VAL A 2 0.18 33.39 -42.34
CA VAL A 2 -0.93 32.42 -42.23
C VAL A 2 -1.02 31.74 -43.61
N PRO A 3 -1.76 30.64 -43.89
CA PRO A 3 -2.94 30.12 -43.22
C PRO A 3 -2.97 28.56 -43.09
N SER A 4 -3.75 28.00 -42.21
CA SER A 4 -5.14 27.48 -42.29
C SER A 4 -5.35 26.30 -43.24
N SER A 5 -5.95 25.21 -42.75
CA SER A 5 -7.37 24.93 -43.01
C SER A 5 -7.73 23.52 -42.51
N PHE A 6 -8.77 23.44 -41.70
CA PHE A 6 -9.64 22.28 -41.56
C PHE A 6 -10.53 22.12 -42.80
N PRO A 7 -11.09 20.96 -43.09
CA PRO A 7 -12.51 20.94 -43.24
C PRO A 7 -13.29 19.85 -42.50
N ALA A 8 -14.52 20.19 -42.34
CA ALA A 8 -15.63 19.63 -41.60
C ALA A 8 -16.23 18.36 -42.23
N LEU A 9 -16.99 17.67 -41.37
CA LEU A 9 -18.00 16.62 -41.63
C LEU A 9 -19.06 17.02 -42.66
N PRO A 10 -19.79 16.04 -43.23
CA PRO A 10 -21.26 16.19 -43.13
C PRO A 10 -22.01 14.97 -42.61
N THR A 11 -23.07 15.30 -41.92
CA THR A 11 -24.17 14.52 -41.39
C THR A 11 -25.15 14.02 -42.46
N ALA A 12 -25.84 12.94 -42.03
CA ALA A 12 -27.19 12.50 -42.43
C ALA A 12 -27.38 11.72 -43.72
N TRP A 13 -28.05 10.57 -43.62
CA TRP A 13 -29.40 10.38 -44.16
C TRP A 13 -30.08 9.14 -43.61
N LEU A 14 -31.26 9.36 -43.10
CA LEU A 14 -32.35 8.42 -42.82
C LEU A 14 -32.80 7.66 -44.09
N LEU A 15 -33.19 6.39 -43.96
CA LEU A 15 -34.46 5.86 -44.45
C LEU A 15 -34.53 4.35 -44.29
N ARG A 16 -35.56 3.87 -43.58
CA ARG A 16 -36.14 2.52 -43.64
C ARG A 16 -36.86 2.34 -44.97
N PRO A 17 -37.15 1.13 -45.55
CA PRO A 17 -38.19 0.28 -44.98
C PRO A 17 -37.99 -1.24 -45.07
N SER A 18 -38.78 -1.91 -44.26
CA SER A 18 -39.25 -3.29 -44.21
C SER A 18 -39.30 -4.10 -45.52
N VAL A 19 -38.78 -5.33 -45.49
CA VAL A 19 -39.38 -6.46 -46.23
C VAL A 19 -39.27 -7.71 -45.37
N ALA A 20 -40.41 -8.27 -45.06
CA ALA A 20 -40.57 -9.61 -44.47
C ALA A 20 -40.30 -10.68 -45.53
N ALA A 21 -39.51 -11.66 -45.15
CA ALA A 21 -39.50 -12.96 -45.89
C ALA A 21 -39.32 -14.07 -44.84
N LEU A 22 -40.39 -14.80 -44.70
CA LEU A 22 -40.47 -16.15 -44.10
C LEU A 22 -39.53 -17.10 -44.85
N LEU A 23 -38.69 -17.81 -44.13
CA LEU A 23 -38.19 -19.15 -44.58
C LEU A 23 -37.85 -20.04 -43.37
N ALA A 24 -38.67 -21.02 -43.27
CA ALA A 24 -38.54 -22.40 -42.75
C ALA A 24 -37.43 -22.75 -41.78
N SER A 25 -37.86 -23.13 -40.61
CA SER A 25 -37.18 -23.94 -39.58
C SER A 25 -36.64 -25.24 -40.12
N ALA A 26 -35.33 -25.45 -40.10
CA ALA A 26 -34.73 -26.76 -40.09
C ALA A 26 -34.01 -26.94 -38.75
N LEU A 27 -34.63 -27.65 -37.83
CA LEU A 27 -34.03 -28.19 -36.63
C LEU A 27 -32.91 -29.15 -37.03
N PHE A 28 -31.68 -28.75 -36.97
CA PHE A 28 -30.56 -29.66 -36.83
C PHE A 28 -30.31 -29.92 -35.35
N ALA A 29 -30.86 -31.00 -34.83
CA ALA A 29 -30.47 -31.56 -33.57
C ALA A 29 -29.05 -32.13 -33.72
N ALA A 30 -28.06 -31.38 -33.24
CA ALA A 30 -26.72 -31.90 -33.02
C ALA A 30 -26.78 -32.86 -31.81
N PRO A 31 -26.32 -34.10 -31.94
CA PRO A 31 -26.21 -34.97 -30.78
C PRO A 31 -25.14 -34.43 -29.85
N ALA A 32 -25.54 -34.08 -28.62
CA ALA A 32 -24.65 -33.85 -27.53
C ALA A 32 -23.85 -35.15 -27.28
N PHE A 33 -22.64 -35.20 -27.80
CA PHE A 33 -21.64 -36.17 -27.34
C PHE A 33 -21.28 -35.81 -25.90
N SER A 34 -22.08 -36.28 -24.96
CA SER A 34 -21.60 -36.42 -23.58
C SER A 34 -20.51 -37.49 -23.61
N GLN A 35 -19.26 -37.08 -23.66
CA GLN A 35 -18.14 -37.94 -23.34
C GLN A 35 -18.29 -38.37 -21.88
N GLN A 36 -19.06 -39.41 -21.70
CA GLN A 36 -19.09 -40.20 -20.49
C GLN A 36 -17.70 -40.84 -20.41
N VAL A 37 -16.81 -40.25 -19.64
CA VAL A 37 -15.54 -40.86 -19.27
C VAL A 37 -15.92 -42.15 -18.55
N ALA A 38 -15.84 -43.25 -19.28
CA ALA A 38 -16.06 -44.58 -18.75
C ALA A 38 -15.09 -44.75 -17.57
N ALA A 39 -15.63 -44.79 -16.37
CA ALA A 39 -14.89 -45.18 -15.18
C ALA A 39 -14.45 -46.64 -15.44
N VAL A 40 -13.20 -46.82 -15.81
CA VAL A 40 -12.56 -48.13 -15.86
C VAL A 40 -12.63 -48.65 -14.42
N LYS A 41 -13.54 -49.59 -14.20
CA LYS A 41 -13.72 -50.29 -12.93
C LYS A 41 -12.50 -51.19 -12.74
N VAL A 42 -11.44 -50.60 -12.14
CA VAL A 42 -10.24 -51.36 -11.79
C VAL A 42 -10.60 -52.21 -10.58
N ALA A 43 -10.31 -53.50 -10.63
CA ALA A 43 -10.72 -54.48 -9.62
C ALA A 43 -10.19 -54.08 -8.24
N ALA A 44 -11.07 -54.03 -7.23
CA ALA A 44 -10.70 -53.79 -5.86
C ALA A 44 -9.83 -54.93 -5.32
N VAL A 45 -8.69 -54.62 -4.75
CA VAL A 45 -7.72 -55.57 -4.23
C VAL A 45 -8.06 -55.93 -2.78
N LYS A 46 -8.35 -57.21 -2.50
CA LYS A 46 -8.47 -57.70 -1.13
C LYS A 46 -7.11 -58.13 -0.61
N VAL A 47 -6.76 -57.63 0.57
CA VAL A 47 -5.47 -57.83 1.20
C VAL A 47 -5.63 -58.79 2.40
N ALA A 48 -4.76 -59.79 2.49
CA ALA A 48 -4.73 -60.69 3.64
C ALA A 48 -4.32 -59.96 4.91
N PRO A 49 -4.83 -60.31 6.13
CA PRO A 49 -4.55 -59.62 7.36
C PRO A 49 -3.05 -59.51 7.69
N ALA A 50 -2.23 -60.45 7.28
CA ALA A 50 -0.78 -60.43 7.47
C ALA A 50 -0.08 -59.32 6.65
N ALA A 51 -0.57 -59.07 5.43
CA ALA A 51 -0.01 -58.05 4.52
C ALA A 51 -0.46 -56.65 4.88
N LEU A 52 -1.56 -56.44 5.62
CA LEU A 52 -1.99 -55.12 6.11
C LEU A 52 -0.95 -54.48 7.03
N ARG A 53 -0.13 -55.25 7.72
CA ARG A 53 0.94 -54.74 8.60
C ARG A 53 2.07 -54.07 7.83
N LEU A 54 2.18 -54.32 6.54
CA LEU A 54 3.17 -53.71 5.63
C LEU A 54 2.69 -52.43 4.97
N LEU A 55 1.40 -52.11 5.16
CA LEU A 55 0.77 -50.93 4.58
C LEU A 55 0.63 -49.85 5.67
N GLU A 56 1.10 -48.66 5.35
CA GLU A 56 0.84 -47.46 6.17
C GLU A 56 -0.34 -46.71 5.53
N ILE A 57 -1.40 -46.54 6.28
CA ILE A 57 -2.64 -45.93 5.83
C ILE A 57 -2.87 -44.62 6.60
N ALA A 58 -3.06 -43.53 5.89
CA ALA A 58 -3.35 -42.24 6.50
C ALA A 58 -4.57 -41.59 5.86
N PRO A 59 -5.34 -40.79 6.59
CA PRO A 59 -6.41 -40.00 5.99
C PRO A 59 -5.82 -38.91 5.10
N VAL A 60 -6.45 -38.65 3.96
CA VAL A 60 -6.15 -37.49 3.15
C VAL A 60 -6.43 -36.25 3.97
N GLN A 61 -5.40 -35.50 4.29
CA GLN A 61 -5.54 -34.30 5.11
C GLN A 61 -6.39 -33.28 4.39
N ALA A 62 -7.36 -32.74 5.12
CA ALA A 62 -8.09 -31.58 4.66
C ALA A 62 -7.10 -30.46 4.35
N PRO A 63 -7.35 -29.69 3.28
CA PRO A 63 -6.46 -28.59 2.94
C PRO A 63 -6.36 -27.63 4.11
N GLN A 64 -5.16 -27.32 4.55
CA GLN A 64 -4.93 -26.29 5.56
C GLN A 64 -5.13 -24.94 4.89
N SER A 65 -6.17 -24.22 5.26
CA SER A 65 -6.60 -22.96 4.65
C SER A 65 -5.74 -21.75 5.00
N ASN A 66 -4.81 -21.87 5.93
CA ASN A 66 -3.99 -20.72 6.39
C ASN A 66 -2.51 -20.97 6.13
N GLN A 67 -2.07 -20.73 4.91
CA GLN A 67 -0.65 -20.59 4.65
C GLN A 67 -0.28 -19.10 4.75
N TRP A 68 0.67 -18.81 5.64
CA TRP A 68 1.25 -17.49 5.78
C TRP A 68 2.47 -17.37 4.88
N LEU A 69 2.51 -16.35 4.04
CA LEU A 69 3.70 -15.94 3.33
C LEU A 69 4.52 -15.06 4.27
N TRP A 70 5.67 -15.55 4.69
CA TRP A 70 6.55 -14.81 5.57
C TRP A 70 7.57 -14.02 4.78
N SER A 71 7.62 -12.71 5.03
CA SER A 71 8.56 -11.79 4.40
C SER A 71 9.23 -10.88 5.43
N PRO A 72 10.49 -10.49 5.21
CA PRO A 72 11.11 -9.45 6.01
C PRO A 72 10.39 -8.13 5.77
N ALA A 73 10.30 -7.33 6.80
CA ALA A 73 9.61 -6.05 6.77
C ALA A 73 10.28 -5.04 7.70
N ARG A 74 9.92 -3.79 7.55
CA ARG A 74 10.34 -2.69 8.42
C ARG A 74 9.18 -1.75 8.70
N LEU A 75 9.22 -1.11 9.86
CA LEU A 75 8.28 -0.07 10.22
C LEU A 75 8.72 1.23 9.56
N GLU A 76 7.81 1.87 8.85
CA GLU A 76 8.03 3.16 8.20
C GLU A 76 6.81 4.05 8.33
N TYR A 77 7.02 5.35 8.21
CA TYR A 77 5.90 6.26 7.97
C TYR A 77 5.47 6.15 6.51
N PRO A 78 4.19 5.89 6.22
CA PRO A 78 3.68 5.93 4.86
C PRO A 78 3.97 7.28 4.20
N SER A 79 4.12 7.29 2.87
CA SER A 79 4.33 8.52 2.11
C SER A 79 3.21 9.53 2.41
N GLY A 80 3.59 10.77 2.74
CA GLY A 80 2.65 11.83 3.14
C GLY A 80 2.25 11.84 4.63
N GLN A 81 2.78 10.94 5.46
CA GLN A 81 2.56 10.91 6.91
C GLN A 81 3.74 11.50 7.71
N LEU A 82 4.73 12.01 7.01
CA LEU A 82 5.84 12.79 7.56
C LEU A 82 5.66 14.26 7.17
N ASP A 83 5.50 15.13 8.16
CA ASP A 83 5.49 16.56 7.91
C ASP A 83 6.90 17.11 7.94
N SER A 84 7.28 17.70 6.82
CA SER A 84 8.59 18.33 6.65
C SER A 84 8.55 19.76 7.15
N VAL A 85 9.48 20.10 8.06
CA VAL A 85 9.68 21.46 8.53
C VAL A 85 10.91 22.03 7.84
N ALA A 86 10.66 22.99 6.94
CA ALA A 86 11.69 23.65 6.14
C ALA A 86 12.02 25.04 6.66
N SER A 87 13.22 25.55 6.31
CA SER A 87 13.58 26.93 6.58
C SER A 87 12.77 27.89 5.68
N PRO A 88 12.06 28.88 6.24
CA PRO A 88 11.27 29.82 5.44
C PRO A 88 12.12 30.89 4.71
N ALA A 89 13.38 31.07 5.09
CA ALA A 89 14.32 31.98 4.47
C ALA A 89 15.73 31.43 4.57
N ALA A 90 16.68 32.01 3.82
CA ALA A 90 18.09 31.71 3.99
C ALA A 90 18.53 32.13 5.41
N ALA A 91 19.08 31.17 6.17
CA ALA A 91 19.35 31.39 7.59
C ALA A 91 20.47 30.49 8.11
N ARG A 92 21.17 30.94 9.15
CA ARG A 92 22.16 30.15 9.87
C ARG A 92 21.54 29.52 11.11
N ILE A 93 21.75 28.21 11.31
CA ILE A 93 21.27 27.46 12.47
C ILE A 93 22.15 27.82 13.69
N THR A 94 21.54 28.43 14.72
CA THR A 94 22.25 28.85 15.93
C THR A 94 22.00 27.93 17.12
N ALA A 95 20.86 27.29 17.18
CA ALA A 95 20.55 26.29 18.20
C ALA A 95 19.59 25.24 17.69
N ILE A 96 19.76 23.98 18.18
CA ILE A 96 18.86 22.88 17.94
C ILE A 96 18.31 22.46 19.30
N HIS A 97 16.98 22.37 19.42
CA HIS A 97 16.29 22.14 20.69
C HIS A 97 15.77 20.71 20.85
N VAL A 98 15.84 19.89 19.80
CA VAL A 98 15.28 18.53 19.77
C VAL A 98 16.30 17.53 19.24
N GLN A 99 16.07 16.26 19.60
CA GLN A 99 16.87 15.13 19.11
C GLN A 99 16.00 14.16 18.29
N PRO A 100 16.59 13.37 17.38
CA PRO A 100 15.88 12.31 16.69
C PRO A 100 15.23 11.35 17.68
N GLY A 101 13.98 10.96 17.42
CA GLY A 101 13.19 10.09 18.31
C GLY A 101 12.53 10.80 19.49
N GLN A 102 12.75 12.11 19.68
CA GLN A 102 12.10 12.89 20.74
C GLN A 102 10.64 13.20 20.39
N ALA A 103 9.73 13.00 21.37
CA ALA A 103 8.34 13.43 21.24
C ALA A 103 8.25 14.96 21.43
N VAL A 104 7.47 15.59 20.55
CA VAL A 104 7.22 17.03 20.55
C VAL A 104 5.74 17.33 20.54
N LYS A 105 5.35 18.43 21.17
CA LYS A 105 3.98 18.97 21.12
C LYS A 105 3.85 19.94 19.94
N ALA A 106 2.63 20.18 19.46
CA ALA A 106 2.35 21.26 18.52
C ALA A 106 2.90 22.59 19.03
N GLY A 107 3.60 23.35 18.16
CA GLY A 107 4.24 24.64 18.51
C GLY A 107 5.56 24.53 19.27
N ALA A 108 6.02 23.32 19.66
CA ALA A 108 7.31 23.16 20.34
C ALA A 108 8.48 23.65 19.47
N PRO A 109 9.46 24.35 20.04
CA PRO A 109 10.62 24.85 19.28
C PRO A 109 11.51 23.66 18.87
N LEU A 110 11.89 23.61 17.59
CA LEU A 110 12.77 22.61 17.01
C LEU A 110 14.21 23.14 16.84
N ALA A 111 14.33 24.33 16.26
CA ALA A 111 15.60 25.02 16.10
C ALA A 111 15.40 26.52 16.10
N THR A 112 16.47 27.24 16.43
CA THR A 112 16.58 28.68 16.26
C THR A 112 17.55 28.99 15.15
N LEU A 113 17.11 29.85 14.23
CA LEU A 113 17.89 30.31 13.09
C LEU A 113 18.06 31.82 13.16
N VAL A 114 19.12 32.34 12.57
CA VAL A 114 19.38 33.78 12.36
C VAL A 114 19.43 34.04 10.86
N SER A 115 18.65 35.03 10.42
CA SER A 115 18.49 35.37 9.00
C SER A 115 18.50 36.87 8.78
N ALA A 116 19.42 37.35 7.94
CA ALA A 116 19.45 38.74 7.49
C ALA A 116 18.19 39.07 6.64
N ASP A 117 17.69 38.10 5.89
CA ASP A 117 16.46 38.25 5.10
C ASP A 117 15.23 38.42 5.97
N ALA A 118 15.15 37.70 7.10
CA ALA A 118 14.07 37.88 8.08
C ALA A 118 14.08 39.27 8.68
N LEU A 119 15.27 39.75 9.02
CA LEU A 119 15.42 41.11 9.53
C LEU A 119 14.94 42.15 8.50
N ARG A 120 15.37 42.00 7.23
CA ARG A 120 14.95 42.90 6.13
C ARG A 120 13.42 42.87 5.94
N MET A 121 12.81 41.69 5.85
CA MET A 121 11.35 41.55 5.67
C MET A 121 10.57 42.21 6.81
N ARG A 122 11.02 42.08 8.04
CA ARG A 122 10.39 42.75 9.19
C ARG A 122 10.57 44.28 9.20
N HIS A 123 11.71 44.74 8.73
CA HIS A 123 11.90 46.18 8.50
C HIS A 123 10.99 46.71 7.39
N GLU A 124 10.77 45.96 6.30
CA GLU A 124 9.82 46.33 5.25
C GLU A 124 8.39 46.45 5.81
N VAL A 125 7.96 45.56 6.71
CA VAL A 125 6.67 45.72 7.41
C VAL A 125 6.58 47.01 8.18
N SER A 126 7.66 47.36 8.94
CA SER A 126 7.68 48.56 9.74
C SER A 126 7.64 49.83 8.88
N ALA A 127 8.37 49.85 7.77
CA ALA A 127 8.37 50.94 6.81
C ALA A 127 6.98 51.09 6.12
N ALA A 128 6.40 50.01 5.67
CA ALA A 128 5.07 49.99 5.06
C ALA A 128 3.96 50.38 6.06
N GLN A 129 4.10 50.01 7.34
CA GLN A 129 3.18 50.44 8.39
C GLN A 129 3.22 51.96 8.58
N LEU A 130 4.42 52.54 8.68
CA LEU A 130 4.59 53.98 8.80
C LEU A 130 3.98 54.75 7.61
N ALA A 131 4.24 54.26 6.38
CA ALA A 131 3.69 54.83 5.16
C ALA A 131 2.15 54.75 5.13
N ALA A 132 1.56 53.63 5.54
CA ALA A 132 0.12 53.46 5.63
C ALA A 132 -0.53 54.37 6.68
N ASP A 133 0.11 54.51 7.83
CA ASP A 133 -0.40 55.40 8.91
C ASP A 133 -0.33 56.87 8.50
N THR A 134 0.78 57.30 7.84
CA THR A 134 0.92 58.65 7.30
C THR A 134 -0.13 58.94 6.25
N SER A 135 -0.31 58.08 5.26
CA SER A 135 -1.30 58.29 4.19
C SER A 135 -2.75 58.27 4.70
N ARG A 136 -3.02 57.47 5.75
CA ARG A 136 -4.33 57.48 6.41
C ARG A 136 -4.60 58.80 7.14
N ALA A 137 -3.61 59.34 7.81
CA ALA A 137 -3.73 60.64 8.46
C ALA A 137 -3.92 61.79 7.44
N GLU A 138 -3.24 61.74 6.29
CA GLU A 138 -3.45 62.64 5.18
C GLU A 138 -4.87 62.56 4.59
N LEU A 139 -5.33 61.34 4.34
CA LEU A 139 -6.70 61.11 3.87
C LEU A 139 -7.73 61.71 4.84
N GLN A 140 -7.59 61.46 6.13
CA GLN A 140 -8.49 61.99 7.14
C GLN A 140 -8.49 63.53 7.13
N ARG A 141 -7.30 64.16 7.03
CA ARG A 141 -7.19 65.60 6.91
C ARG A 141 -7.93 66.14 5.67
N HIS A 142 -7.76 65.54 4.49
CA HIS A 142 -8.46 65.95 3.26
C HIS A 142 -9.97 65.72 3.35
N GLN A 143 -10.43 64.68 4.00
CA GLN A 143 -11.83 64.46 4.29
C GLN A 143 -12.42 65.58 5.13
N ASP A 144 -11.72 65.97 6.20
CA ASP A 144 -12.15 67.04 7.08
C ASP A 144 -12.14 68.43 6.38
N MET A 145 -11.16 68.69 5.48
CA MET A 145 -11.10 69.93 4.67
C MET A 145 -12.27 70.01 3.67
N VAL A 146 -12.58 68.93 2.99
CA VAL A 146 -13.75 68.90 2.07
C VAL A 146 -15.03 69.10 2.86
N ALA A 147 -15.22 68.45 3.99
CA ALA A 147 -16.35 68.59 4.87
C ALA A 147 -16.58 70.02 5.37
N ARG A 148 -15.51 70.81 5.51
CA ARG A 148 -15.51 72.24 5.91
C ARG A 148 -15.60 73.18 4.71
N GLY A 149 -15.66 72.68 3.47
CA GLY A 149 -15.75 73.49 2.25
C GLY A 149 -14.46 74.18 1.81
N VAL A 150 -13.31 73.81 2.37
CA VAL A 150 -11.99 74.37 2.07
C VAL A 150 -11.06 73.43 1.29
N GLY A 151 -11.46 72.18 1.04
CA GLY A 151 -10.71 71.18 0.28
C GLY A 151 -11.34 70.93 -1.09
N THR A 152 -10.54 70.38 -2.02
CA THR A 152 -11.01 69.97 -3.35
C THR A 152 -11.29 68.45 -3.40
N GLU A 153 -12.30 68.04 -4.16
CA GLU A 153 -12.58 66.64 -4.34
C GLU A 153 -11.47 65.87 -5.09
N THR A 154 -10.69 66.61 -5.90
CA THR A 154 -9.54 66.00 -6.60
C THR A 154 -8.43 65.61 -5.63
N GLU A 155 -8.11 66.47 -4.67
CA GLU A 155 -7.14 66.17 -3.62
C GLU A 155 -7.62 65.01 -2.71
N LEU A 156 -8.92 64.98 -2.40
CA LEU A 156 -9.48 63.90 -1.63
C LEU A 156 -9.33 62.55 -2.38
N ARG A 157 -9.62 62.51 -3.69
CA ARG A 157 -9.45 61.31 -4.50
C ARG A 157 -8.01 60.85 -4.58
N VAL A 158 -7.06 61.79 -4.70
CA VAL A 158 -5.60 61.45 -4.67
C VAL A 158 -5.22 60.87 -3.31
N ALA A 159 -5.64 61.47 -2.20
CA ALA A 159 -5.38 60.95 -0.87
C ALA A 159 -6.02 59.60 -0.63
N GLN A 160 -7.23 59.33 -1.14
CA GLN A 160 -7.88 58.03 -1.11
C GLN A 160 -7.09 56.98 -1.87
N ALA A 161 -6.65 57.29 -3.11
CA ALA A 161 -5.84 56.41 -3.91
C ALA A 161 -4.51 56.05 -3.20
N ARG A 162 -3.84 57.06 -2.64
CA ARG A 162 -2.58 56.89 -1.90
C ARG A 162 -2.73 56.02 -0.64
N SER A 163 -3.79 56.28 0.14
CA SER A 163 -4.08 55.46 1.33
C SER A 163 -4.39 54.01 0.98
N LYS A 164 -5.08 53.77 -0.12
CA LYS A 164 -5.34 52.41 -0.60
C LYS A 164 -4.07 51.70 -1.07
N GLU A 165 -3.20 52.37 -1.81
CA GLU A 165 -1.91 51.88 -2.28
C GLU A 165 -1.02 51.43 -1.11
N THR A 166 -0.81 52.31 -0.12
CA THR A 166 0.03 52.01 1.03
C THR A 166 -0.55 50.92 1.93
N ALA A 167 -1.89 50.84 2.04
CA ALA A 167 -2.54 49.76 2.76
C ALA A 167 -2.34 48.38 2.05
N GLN A 168 -2.34 48.34 0.74
CA GLN A 168 -2.05 47.12 -0.03
C GLN A 168 -0.57 46.69 0.12
N GLU A 169 0.35 47.68 0.09
CA GLU A 169 1.77 47.40 0.30
C GLU A 169 2.06 46.86 1.71
N LEU A 170 1.39 47.42 2.74
CA LEU A 170 1.47 46.89 4.09
C LEU A 170 0.93 45.47 4.20
N ALA A 171 -0.20 45.19 3.54
CA ALA A 171 -0.78 43.86 3.52
C ALA A 171 0.19 42.84 2.86
N ARG A 172 0.82 43.24 1.75
CA ARG A 172 1.84 42.43 1.07
C ARG A 172 3.03 42.13 1.98
N ALA A 173 3.62 43.18 2.58
CA ALA A 173 4.78 43.05 3.48
C ALA A 173 4.46 42.15 4.68
N ARG A 174 3.27 42.30 5.29
CA ARG A 174 2.82 41.47 6.40
C ARG A 174 2.64 40.01 5.97
N GLY A 175 2.06 39.76 4.81
CA GLY A 175 1.89 38.40 4.25
C GLY A 175 3.23 37.69 4.09
N THR A 176 4.25 38.38 3.55
CA THR A 176 5.59 37.81 3.39
C THR A 176 6.25 37.54 4.75
N ALA A 177 6.19 38.51 5.70
CA ALA A 177 6.79 38.35 7.01
C ALA A 177 6.10 37.32 7.90
N ALA A 178 4.81 37.03 7.67
CA ALA A 178 4.05 35.99 8.40
C ALA A 178 4.65 34.58 8.22
N LEU A 179 5.31 34.30 7.10
CA LEU A 179 5.99 33.02 6.83
C LEU A 179 7.18 32.81 7.80
N LEU A 180 7.73 33.86 8.38
CA LEU A 180 8.88 33.78 9.31
C LEU A 180 8.47 33.35 10.73
N GLY A 181 7.17 33.34 11.03
CA GLY A 181 6.65 33.12 12.37
C GLY A 181 6.62 34.37 13.26
N PRO A 182 6.17 34.23 14.52
CA PRO A 182 5.88 35.35 15.42
C PRO A 182 7.13 35.99 16.07
N ASP A 183 8.30 35.40 15.86
CA ASP A 183 9.55 35.86 16.51
C ASP A 183 10.01 37.19 15.93
N GLY A 184 10.84 37.96 16.70
CA GLY A 184 11.27 39.30 16.33
C GLY A 184 12.72 39.37 15.80
N GLY A 185 13.04 40.50 15.16
CA GLY A 185 14.40 40.80 14.70
C GLY A 185 14.91 39.90 13.59
N ASP A 186 16.10 39.37 13.74
CA ASP A 186 16.77 38.46 12.81
C ASP A 186 16.50 36.97 13.10
N ARG A 187 15.80 36.65 14.18
CA ARG A 187 15.57 35.29 14.65
C ARG A 187 14.34 34.67 14.02
N ILE A 188 14.47 33.40 13.66
CA ILE A 188 13.39 32.51 13.22
C ILE A 188 13.42 31.29 14.13
N VAL A 189 12.32 30.97 14.81
CA VAL A 189 12.18 29.71 15.57
C VAL A 189 11.31 28.75 14.77
N LEU A 190 11.93 27.69 14.28
CA LEU A 190 11.18 26.60 13.66
C LEU A 190 10.42 25.85 14.73
N ARG A 191 9.13 25.63 14.49
CA ARG A 191 8.21 24.97 15.44
C ARG A 191 7.56 23.76 14.82
N ALA A 192 7.23 22.79 15.67
CA ALA A 192 6.49 21.60 15.26
C ALA A 192 5.07 22.00 14.81
N PRO A 193 4.63 21.62 13.61
CA PRO A 193 3.27 21.93 13.11
C PRO A 193 2.18 21.20 13.90
N HIS A 194 2.47 20.00 14.37
CA HIS A 194 1.57 19.17 15.20
C HIS A 194 2.37 18.39 16.26
N ALA A 195 1.67 17.73 17.17
CA ALA A 195 2.30 16.80 18.11
C ALA A 195 2.74 15.53 17.38
N GLY A 196 3.95 15.05 17.67
CA GLY A 196 4.51 13.88 17.00
C GLY A 196 5.89 13.50 17.54
N VAL A 197 6.63 12.75 16.76
CA VAL A 197 8.02 12.36 17.04
C VAL A 197 8.91 12.89 15.93
N VAL A 198 10.07 13.44 16.30
CA VAL A 198 11.10 13.86 15.35
C VAL A 198 11.67 12.60 14.69
N ALA A 199 11.22 12.31 13.47
CA ALA A 199 11.65 11.11 12.75
C ALA A 199 13.08 11.26 12.21
N GLN A 200 13.40 12.45 11.68
CA GLN A 200 14.70 12.77 11.12
C GLN A 200 15.01 14.25 11.35
N HIS A 201 16.28 14.59 11.49
CA HIS A 201 16.76 15.95 11.33
C HIS A 201 18.04 16.00 10.49
N GLN A 202 18.11 16.97 9.61
CA GLN A 202 19.26 17.24 8.78
C GLN A 202 19.99 18.54 9.20
N ALA A 203 19.49 19.16 10.28
CA ALA A 203 20.03 20.38 10.81
C ALA A 203 21.35 20.14 11.55
N THR A 204 22.37 20.94 11.25
CA THR A 204 23.65 20.95 11.97
C THR A 204 23.91 22.35 12.53
N MET A 205 24.32 22.46 13.79
CA MET A 205 24.61 23.73 14.40
C MET A 205 25.70 24.49 13.62
N GLY A 206 25.45 25.75 13.33
CA GLY A 206 26.36 26.62 12.56
C GLY A 206 26.20 26.49 11.03
N GLN A 207 25.43 25.51 10.53
CA GLN A 207 25.18 25.33 9.11
C GLN A 207 24.30 26.46 8.55
N GLN A 208 24.57 26.84 7.30
CA GLN A 208 23.70 27.71 6.50
C GLN A 208 22.62 26.84 5.83
N ALA A 209 21.35 27.16 6.06
CA ALA A 209 20.19 26.56 5.40
C ALA A 209 19.64 27.55 4.37
N GLU A 210 19.34 27.07 3.19
CA GLU A 210 18.65 27.85 2.16
C GLU A 210 17.15 27.90 2.42
N ALA A 211 16.45 28.86 1.80
CA ALA A 211 14.99 28.91 1.82
C ALA A 211 14.41 27.63 1.20
N GLY A 212 13.46 26.99 1.88
CA GLY A 212 12.87 25.71 1.46
C GLY A 212 13.66 24.46 1.84
N ALA A 213 14.88 24.59 2.41
CA ALA A 213 15.64 23.43 2.87
C ALA A 213 14.92 22.73 4.03
N VAL A 214 14.63 21.45 3.86
CA VAL A 214 13.99 20.61 4.88
C VAL A 214 15.01 20.34 5.99
N LEU A 215 14.69 20.74 7.21
CA LEU A 215 15.57 20.59 8.36
C LEU A 215 15.09 19.52 9.33
N PHE A 216 13.78 19.32 9.44
CA PHE A 216 13.18 18.31 10.31
C PHE A 216 12.06 17.57 9.59
N ALA A 217 11.83 16.31 9.98
CA ALA A 217 10.66 15.55 9.62
C ALA A 217 9.97 15.07 10.90
N ILE A 218 8.68 15.36 11.04
CA ILE A 218 7.87 14.99 12.21
C ILE A 218 6.82 13.98 11.76
N GLY A 219 6.77 12.83 12.44
CA GLY A 219 5.80 11.77 12.18
C GLY A 219 4.85 11.57 13.35
N ASN A 220 3.62 11.22 13.05
CA ASN A 220 2.68 10.77 14.07
C ASN A 220 2.93 9.28 14.37
N PRO A 221 3.29 8.89 15.61
CA PRO A 221 3.53 7.48 15.95
C PRO A 221 2.35 6.55 15.64
N GLN A 222 1.13 7.07 15.67
CA GLN A 222 -0.09 6.28 15.36
C GLN A 222 -0.27 6.01 13.86
N SER A 223 0.46 6.70 13.00
CA SER A 223 0.40 6.50 11.55
C SER A 223 1.52 5.60 11.01
N LEU A 224 2.28 4.95 11.90
CA LEU A 224 3.28 3.97 11.49
C LEU A 224 2.64 2.85 10.70
N GLY A 225 3.20 2.56 9.54
CA GLY A 225 2.88 1.42 8.71
C GLY A 225 4.02 0.41 8.69
N VAL A 226 3.81 -0.67 8.00
CA VAL A 226 4.82 -1.71 7.79
C VAL A 226 5.02 -1.90 6.30
N VAL A 227 6.27 -1.90 5.86
CA VAL A 227 6.62 -2.20 4.48
C VAL A 227 7.31 -3.56 4.45
N ALA A 228 6.66 -4.54 3.81
CA ALA A 228 7.19 -5.88 3.61
C ALA A 228 7.83 -6.00 2.24
N GLU A 229 8.97 -6.67 2.16
CA GLU A 229 9.71 -6.94 0.94
C GLU A 229 9.33 -8.33 0.40
N VAL A 230 8.39 -8.39 -0.53
CA VAL A 230 7.84 -9.65 -1.06
C VAL A 230 8.47 -10.00 -2.40
N PHE A 231 8.77 -11.29 -2.62
CA PHE A 231 9.31 -11.75 -3.89
C PHE A 231 8.29 -11.63 -5.03
N GLU A 232 8.77 -11.33 -6.23
CA GLU A 232 8.00 -11.19 -7.47
C GLU A 232 7.08 -12.40 -7.73
N ALA A 233 7.57 -13.62 -7.49
CA ALA A 233 6.83 -14.86 -7.71
C ALA A 233 5.57 -14.98 -6.82
N ASP A 234 5.54 -14.33 -5.66
CA ASP A 234 4.44 -14.41 -4.70
C ASP A 234 3.43 -13.27 -4.84
N LEU A 235 3.80 -12.17 -5.52
CA LEU A 235 2.96 -10.98 -5.69
C LEU A 235 1.57 -11.26 -6.30
N PRO A 236 1.42 -12.14 -7.32
CA PRO A 236 0.10 -12.39 -7.93
C PRO A 236 -0.93 -12.95 -6.95
N GLN A 237 -0.49 -13.51 -5.81
CA GLN A 237 -1.35 -14.12 -4.81
C GLN A 237 -1.73 -13.14 -3.69
N ILE A 238 -1.17 -11.93 -3.68
CA ILE A 238 -1.41 -10.91 -2.65
C ILE A 238 -2.37 -9.87 -3.20
N LYS A 239 -3.46 -9.63 -2.47
CA LYS A 239 -4.44 -8.61 -2.80
C LYS A 239 -4.52 -7.57 -1.68
N ALA A 240 -4.90 -6.35 -2.02
CA ALA A 240 -5.24 -5.35 -1.02
C ALA A 240 -6.42 -5.85 -0.15
N GLY A 241 -6.38 -5.53 1.14
CA GLY A 241 -7.38 -5.95 2.11
C GLY A 241 -7.11 -7.30 2.79
N VAL A 242 -6.16 -8.10 2.30
CA VAL A 242 -5.80 -9.39 2.91
C VAL A 242 -5.25 -9.20 4.31
N ALA A 243 -5.64 -10.10 5.22
CA ALA A 243 -5.15 -10.11 6.60
C ALA A 243 -3.67 -10.44 6.66
N ALA A 244 -2.97 -9.78 7.56
CA ALA A 244 -1.56 -10.00 7.83
C ALA A 244 -1.29 -9.93 9.33
N GLN A 245 -0.17 -10.48 9.74
CA GLN A 245 0.34 -10.38 11.11
C GLN A 245 1.80 -9.93 11.07
N VAL A 246 2.15 -9.06 12.01
CA VAL A 246 3.49 -8.47 12.13
C VAL A 246 4.13 -8.99 13.39
N GLU A 247 5.24 -9.68 13.24
CA GLU A 247 6.08 -10.12 14.34
C GLU A 247 7.23 -9.13 14.53
N LEU A 248 7.34 -8.60 15.73
CA LEU A 248 8.41 -7.69 16.13
C LEU A 248 9.34 -8.40 17.09
N SER A 249 10.65 -8.23 16.90
CA SER A 249 11.67 -8.86 17.78
C SER A 249 11.55 -8.41 19.24
N THR A 250 10.88 -7.29 19.50
CA THR A 250 10.70 -6.71 20.84
C THR A 250 9.42 -7.18 21.53
N GLN A 251 8.59 -8.00 20.86
CA GLN A 251 7.28 -8.39 21.37
C GLN A 251 7.01 -9.88 21.14
N SER A 252 6.33 -10.49 22.13
CA SER A 252 5.98 -11.91 22.06
C SER A 252 4.69 -12.19 21.28
N ALA A 253 3.79 -11.20 21.17
CA ALA A 253 2.53 -11.34 20.45
C ALA A 253 2.60 -10.65 19.08
N PRO A 254 2.11 -11.30 18.02
CA PRO A 254 2.03 -10.66 16.71
C PRO A 254 0.98 -9.53 16.72
N VAL A 255 1.27 -8.45 16.02
CA VAL A 255 0.37 -7.31 15.83
C VAL A 255 -0.44 -7.54 14.56
N ALA A 256 -1.76 -7.37 14.65
CA ALA A 256 -2.63 -7.53 13.49
C ALA A 256 -2.42 -6.39 12.48
N ALA A 257 -2.39 -6.76 11.21
CA ALA A 257 -2.20 -5.83 10.10
C ALA A 257 -3.06 -6.23 8.90
N ARG A 258 -3.16 -5.35 7.93
CA ARG A 258 -3.86 -5.60 6.68
C ARG A 258 -3.07 -5.02 5.51
N VAL A 259 -3.01 -5.76 4.41
CA VAL A 259 -2.39 -5.27 3.18
C VAL A 259 -3.17 -4.05 2.69
N GLN A 260 -2.51 -2.91 2.59
CA GLN A 260 -3.07 -1.67 2.09
C GLN A 260 -2.83 -1.52 0.59
N GLN A 261 -1.60 -1.74 0.18
CA GLN A 261 -1.18 -1.59 -1.21
C GLN A 261 -0.04 -2.54 -1.55
N VAL A 262 -0.08 -3.09 -2.75
CA VAL A 262 1.02 -3.86 -3.35
C VAL A 262 1.76 -2.93 -4.31
N GLY A 263 3.07 -2.79 -4.13
CA GLY A 263 3.91 -1.95 -4.99
C GLY A 263 3.94 -2.47 -6.43
N ALA A 264 3.86 -1.54 -7.38
CA ALA A 264 3.87 -1.87 -8.80
C ALA A 264 5.29 -2.03 -9.37
N VAL A 265 6.33 -1.65 -8.60
CA VAL A 265 7.72 -1.67 -9.04
C VAL A 265 8.48 -2.73 -8.27
N VAL A 266 9.13 -3.62 -9.01
CA VAL A 266 10.03 -4.64 -8.48
C VAL A 266 11.46 -4.11 -8.52
N ASN A 267 12.19 -4.22 -7.42
CA ASN A 267 13.60 -3.91 -7.38
C ASN A 267 14.37 -4.98 -8.17
N ALA A 268 15.14 -4.56 -9.17
CA ALA A 268 15.82 -5.45 -10.11
C ALA A 268 16.91 -6.33 -9.45
N GLU A 269 17.57 -5.82 -8.40
CA GLU A 269 18.64 -6.54 -7.71
C GLU A 269 18.09 -7.60 -6.75
N SER A 270 17.10 -7.22 -5.92
CA SER A 270 16.54 -8.10 -4.91
C SER A 270 15.38 -8.97 -5.42
N ARG A 271 14.81 -8.66 -6.58
CA ARG A 271 13.57 -9.24 -7.14
C ARG A 271 12.40 -9.21 -6.17
N ARG A 272 12.30 -8.12 -5.40
CA ARG A 272 11.24 -7.91 -4.42
C ARG A 272 10.48 -6.64 -4.73
N ALA A 273 9.20 -6.63 -4.38
CA ALA A 273 8.37 -5.43 -4.40
C ALA A 273 7.95 -5.06 -2.97
N PRO A 274 7.83 -3.76 -2.67
CA PRO A 274 7.32 -3.31 -1.39
C PRO A 274 5.81 -3.54 -1.30
N VAL A 275 5.37 -4.20 -0.24
CA VAL A 275 3.96 -4.34 0.11
C VAL A 275 3.71 -3.51 1.35
N GLN A 276 2.83 -2.52 1.25
CA GLN A 276 2.47 -1.64 2.35
C GLN A 276 1.33 -2.26 3.16
N LEU A 277 1.52 -2.30 4.48
CA LEU A 277 0.54 -2.83 5.42
C LEU A 277 0.20 -1.75 6.46
N ALA A 278 -1.08 -1.63 6.75
CA ALA A 278 -1.58 -0.83 7.86
C ALA A 278 -1.73 -1.71 9.09
N LEU A 279 -1.27 -1.24 10.23
CA LEU A 279 -1.54 -1.86 11.53
C LEU A 279 -3.02 -1.62 11.88
N THR A 280 -3.72 -2.67 12.30
CA THR A 280 -5.17 -2.61 12.56
C THR A 280 -5.51 -2.57 14.03
N ASP A 281 -4.58 -2.92 14.90
CA ASP A 281 -4.76 -2.83 16.33
C ASP A 281 -4.82 -1.37 16.78
N LYS A 282 -5.86 -1.02 17.55
CA LYS A 282 -6.04 0.33 18.11
C LYS A 282 -5.03 0.63 19.21
N ASP A 283 -4.65 -0.38 19.95
CA ASP A 283 -3.69 -0.31 21.05
C ASP A 283 -2.31 -0.75 20.52
N LEU A 284 -1.68 0.11 19.73
CA LEU A 284 -0.33 -0.15 19.27
C LEU A 284 0.62 -0.22 20.48
N PRO A 285 1.51 -1.20 20.49
CA PRO A 285 2.48 -1.33 21.55
C PRO A 285 3.32 -0.08 21.74
N LEU A 286 3.52 0.32 22.98
CA LEU A 286 4.39 1.45 23.29
C LEU A 286 5.82 1.17 22.84
N GLY A 287 6.43 2.15 22.18
CA GLY A 287 7.84 2.07 21.77
C GLY A 287 8.08 1.64 20.33
N LEU A 288 7.05 1.51 19.50
CA LEU A 288 7.25 1.33 18.06
C LEU A 288 7.94 2.55 17.46
N ARG A 289 8.96 2.30 16.64
CA ARG A 289 9.75 3.33 15.97
C ARG A 289 9.92 3.00 14.49
N ALA A 290 9.90 4.02 13.66
CA ALA A 290 10.30 3.87 12.27
C ALA A 290 11.75 3.33 12.20
N GLY A 291 12.01 2.45 11.23
CA GLY A 291 13.30 1.76 11.08
C GLY A 291 13.41 0.44 11.83
N MET A 292 12.46 0.10 12.71
CA MET A 292 12.45 -1.21 13.36
C MET A 292 12.23 -2.32 12.34
N GLN A 293 13.03 -3.39 12.46
CA GLN A 293 12.87 -4.61 11.68
C GLN A 293 11.69 -5.43 12.21
N ALA A 294 10.94 -5.99 11.29
CA ALA A 294 9.79 -6.85 11.55
C ALA A 294 9.79 -8.04 10.59
N ARG A 295 8.98 -9.03 10.90
CA ARG A 295 8.62 -10.11 10.01
C ARG A 295 7.12 -10.11 9.81
N VAL A 296 6.69 -10.15 8.55
CA VAL A 296 5.26 -10.11 8.21
C VAL A 296 4.82 -11.44 7.65
N GLY A 297 3.78 -12.02 8.23
CA GLY A 297 3.01 -13.10 7.65
C GLY A 297 1.79 -12.53 6.93
N ILE A 298 1.70 -12.74 5.62
CA ILE A 298 0.53 -12.35 4.80
C ILE A 298 -0.30 -13.62 4.58
N ALA A 299 -1.59 -13.57 4.86
CA ALA A 299 -2.49 -14.69 4.61
C ALA A 299 -2.61 -14.92 3.11
N MET A 300 -2.33 -16.13 2.68
CA MET A 300 -2.42 -16.52 1.27
C MET A 300 -3.79 -17.12 1.00
N GLU A 301 -4.53 -16.54 0.07
CA GLU A 301 -5.71 -17.17 -0.51
C GLU A 301 -5.25 -18.25 -1.50
N ARG A 302 -4.76 -19.38 -1.00
CA ARG A 302 -4.63 -20.56 -1.85
C ARG A 302 -5.92 -21.34 -1.77
N SER A 303 -6.44 -21.71 -2.95
CA SER A 303 -7.47 -22.75 -3.00
C SER A 303 -7.00 -23.94 -2.19
N PRO A 304 -7.86 -24.46 -1.32
CA PRO A 304 -7.49 -25.58 -0.46
C PRO A 304 -7.06 -26.77 -1.33
N GLU A 305 -5.75 -26.95 -1.45
CA GLU A 305 -5.18 -28.07 -2.21
C GLU A 305 -4.99 -29.27 -1.30
N MET A 306 -5.66 -30.37 -1.63
CA MET A 306 -5.34 -31.65 -1.02
C MET A 306 -3.93 -32.07 -1.42
N ARG A 307 -3.15 -32.56 -0.47
CA ARG A 307 -1.79 -33.03 -0.74
C ARG A 307 -1.63 -34.45 -0.23
N VAL A 308 -0.93 -35.26 -1.00
CA VAL A 308 -0.59 -36.62 -0.63
C VAL A 308 0.93 -36.80 -0.65
N PRO A 309 1.51 -37.64 0.22
CA PRO A 309 2.94 -37.94 0.15
C PRO A 309 3.29 -38.57 -1.21
N ILE A 310 4.44 -38.25 -1.75
CA ILE A 310 4.89 -38.78 -3.05
C ILE A 310 4.91 -40.32 -3.05
N GLY A 311 5.18 -40.97 -1.90
CA GLY A 311 5.16 -42.43 -1.74
C GLY A 311 3.78 -43.05 -1.83
N ALA A 312 2.69 -42.29 -1.79
CA ALA A 312 1.33 -42.76 -2.00
C ALA A 312 0.95 -42.86 -3.48
N VAL A 313 1.72 -42.23 -4.35
CA VAL A 313 1.42 -42.13 -5.78
C VAL A 313 2.19 -43.21 -6.52
N LEU A 314 1.47 -44.02 -7.30
CA LEU A 314 2.04 -44.95 -8.25
C LEU A 314 1.77 -44.50 -9.69
N ILE A 315 2.73 -44.76 -10.57
CA ILE A 315 2.58 -44.49 -12.00
C ILE A 315 2.34 -45.82 -12.68
N GLN A 316 1.16 -45.97 -13.24
CA GLN A 316 0.76 -47.18 -13.99
C GLN A 316 0.70 -46.90 -15.51
N GLY A 317 1.27 -47.78 -16.33
CA GLY A 317 1.34 -47.60 -17.76
C GLY A 317 2.14 -46.37 -18.18
N GLU A 318 1.79 -45.77 -19.31
CA GLU A 318 2.61 -44.69 -19.89
C GLU A 318 2.52 -43.34 -19.13
N ASN A 319 1.44 -43.07 -18.39
CA ASN A 319 1.31 -41.78 -17.66
C ASN A 319 0.11 -41.68 -16.71
N ARG A 320 -0.37 -42.78 -16.12
CA ARG A 320 -1.51 -42.75 -15.18
C ARG A 320 -1.02 -42.74 -13.75
N SER A 321 -1.30 -41.63 -13.03
CA SER A 321 -1.05 -41.57 -11.60
C SER A 321 -2.23 -42.17 -10.83
N VAL A 322 -1.94 -43.13 -9.96
CA VAL A 322 -2.93 -43.91 -9.21
C VAL A 322 -2.59 -43.83 -7.70
N VAL A 323 -3.63 -43.74 -6.89
CA VAL A 323 -3.56 -43.84 -5.45
C VAL A 323 -4.52 -44.90 -4.96
N PHE A 324 -4.09 -45.78 -4.02
CA PHE A 324 -4.96 -46.79 -3.44
C PHE A 324 -5.77 -46.21 -2.28
N VAL A 325 -7.08 -46.19 -2.43
CA VAL A 325 -8.06 -45.72 -1.43
C VAL A 325 -8.63 -46.93 -0.68
N GLN A 326 -8.63 -46.85 0.64
CA GLN A 326 -9.24 -47.90 1.47
C GLN A 326 -10.75 -47.74 1.48
N THR A 327 -11.47 -48.74 0.93
CA THR A 327 -12.94 -48.78 0.92
C THR A 327 -13.51 -49.58 2.10
N THR A 328 -12.83 -50.66 2.51
CA THR A 328 -13.14 -51.41 3.73
C THR A 328 -11.86 -51.75 4.47
N ALA A 329 -11.96 -52.35 5.66
CA ALA A 329 -10.78 -52.68 6.48
C ALA A 329 -9.70 -53.51 5.72
N GLN A 330 -10.09 -54.25 4.70
CA GLN A 330 -9.18 -55.14 3.95
C GLN A 330 -9.24 -54.93 2.43
N THR A 331 -9.97 -53.94 1.95
CA THR A 331 -10.17 -53.72 0.51
C THR A 331 -9.66 -52.36 0.11
N PHE A 332 -8.85 -52.31 -0.93
CA PHE A 332 -8.24 -51.13 -1.49
C PHE A 332 -8.62 -51.02 -2.96
N GLU A 333 -9.03 -49.82 -3.37
CA GLU A 333 -9.41 -49.50 -4.74
C GLU A 333 -8.40 -48.56 -5.36
N PRO A 334 -7.77 -48.94 -6.49
CA PRO A 334 -6.90 -48.02 -7.21
C PRO A 334 -7.74 -46.96 -7.89
N ARG A 335 -7.41 -45.71 -7.60
CA ARG A 335 -8.11 -44.55 -8.14
C ARG A 335 -7.17 -43.67 -8.91
N VAL A 336 -7.56 -43.35 -10.14
CA VAL A 336 -6.80 -42.42 -10.99
C VAL A 336 -6.94 -41.02 -10.45
N VAL A 337 -5.81 -40.34 -10.28
CA VAL A 337 -5.72 -38.97 -9.75
C VAL A 337 -5.00 -38.08 -10.74
N LYS A 338 -5.44 -36.81 -10.82
CA LYS A 338 -4.68 -35.74 -11.48
C LYS A 338 -3.84 -35.03 -10.46
N LEU A 339 -2.55 -34.93 -10.71
CA LEU A 339 -1.57 -34.42 -9.79
C LEU A 339 -0.93 -33.12 -10.34
N GLY A 340 -0.56 -32.24 -9.43
CA GLY A 340 0.30 -31.09 -9.73
C GLY A 340 1.77 -31.42 -9.57
N GLN A 341 2.63 -30.41 -9.63
CA GLN A 341 4.07 -30.61 -9.46
C GLN A 341 4.43 -30.95 -8.00
N PRO A 342 5.28 -31.94 -7.76
CA PRO A 342 5.69 -32.32 -6.41
C PRO A 342 6.54 -31.21 -5.78
N VAL A 343 6.25 -30.90 -4.51
CA VAL A 343 6.98 -29.90 -3.71
C VAL A 343 7.34 -30.53 -2.37
N ARG A 344 8.63 -30.59 -2.06
CA ARG A 344 9.17 -31.07 -0.76
C ARG A 344 8.60 -32.42 -0.30
N GLY A 345 8.48 -33.39 -1.22
CA GLY A 345 7.99 -34.73 -0.89
C GLY A 345 6.47 -34.88 -0.83
N TRP A 346 5.73 -33.84 -1.13
CA TRP A 346 4.27 -33.82 -1.22
C TRP A 346 3.82 -33.50 -2.65
N VAL A 347 2.71 -34.10 -3.07
CA VAL A 347 2.13 -33.88 -4.40
C VAL A 347 0.73 -33.32 -4.22
N PRO A 348 0.42 -32.13 -4.80
CA PRO A 348 -0.94 -31.61 -4.79
C PRO A 348 -1.87 -32.45 -5.68
N VAL A 349 -3.06 -32.76 -5.20
CA VAL A 349 -4.10 -33.50 -5.91
C VAL A 349 -5.10 -32.52 -6.49
N ILE A 350 -5.13 -32.43 -7.82
CA ILE A 350 -6.04 -31.53 -8.54
C ILE A 350 -7.45 -32.13 -8.59
N SER A 351 -7.55 -33.47 -8.80
CA SER A 351 -8.82 -34.18 -8.81
C SER A 351 -8.63 -35.69 -8.58
N GLY A 352 -9.68 -36.37 -8.11
CA GLY A 352 -9.71 -37.83 -7.96
C GLY A 352 -9.77 -38.33 -6.51
N LEU A 353 -9.55 -37.46 -5.50
CA LEU A 353 -9.68 -37.80 -4.08
C LEU A 353 -10.65 -36.84 -3.39
N GLN A 354 -11.19 -37.28 -2.26
CA GLN A 354 -12.01 -36.48 -1.35
C GLN A 354 -11.32 -36.35 -0.01
N SER A 355 -11.58 -35.22 0.69
CA SER A 355 -11.05 -34.99 2.03
C SER A 355 -11.58 -36.04 3.01
N GLY A 356 -10.69 -36.59 3.84
CA GLY A 356 -11.03 -37.62 4.83
C GLY A 356 -10.97 -39.04 4.32
N GLU A 357 -10.81 -39.29 3.01
CA GLU A 357 -10.56 -40.64 2.47
C GLU A 357 -9.26 -41.20 3.01
N ARG A 358 -9.24 -42.46 3.33
CA ARG A 358 -8.03 -43.16 3.79
C ARG A 358 -7.26 -43.72 2.62
N ILE A 359 -6.02 -43.33 2.47
CA ILE A 359 -5.13 -43.75 1.38
C ILE A 359 -3.92 -44.49 1.91
N VAL A 360 -3.34 -45.35 1.07
CA VAL A 360 -2.07 -46.02 1.36
C VAL A 360 -0.94 -45.08 1.06
N VAL A 361 -0.23 -44.64 2.12
CA VAL A 361 0.90 -43.73 1.98
C VAL A 361 2.24 -44.43 1.85
N ARG A 362 2.32 -45.68 2.26
CA ARG A 362 3.51 -46.52 2.13
C ARG A 362 3.10 -47.98 1.86
N GLY A 363 3.85 -48.66 1.00
CA GLY A 363 3.57 -50.06 0.62
C GLY A 363 2.59 -50.19 -0.55
N ALA A 364 2.21 -49.12 -1.21
CA ALA A 364 1.27 -49.12 -2.37
C ALA A 364 1.75 -50.03 -3.51
N LEU A 365 3.04 -50.23 -3.72
CA LEU A 365 3.61 -51.10 -4.72
C LEU A 365 3.26 -52.57 -4.49
N LEU A 366 3.06 -53.00 -3.23
CA LEU A 366 2.61 -54.38 -2.92
C LEU A 366 1.18 -54.63 -3.39
N LEU A 367 0.34 -53.59 -3.37
CA LEU A 367 -1.02 -53.66 -3.85
C LEU A 367 -1.09 -53.70 -5.38
N ASP A 368 -0.19 -53.02 -6.04
CA ASP A 368 -0.10 -52.98 -7.50
C ASP A 368 0.31 -54.36 -8.07
N GLY A 369 1.28 -55.02 -7.44
CA GLY A 369 1.69 -56.38 -7.78
C GLY A 369 0.54 -57.41 -7.59
N ALA A 370 -0.26 -57.27 -6.51
CA ALA A 370 -1.43 -58.12 -6.27
C ALA A 370 -2.58 -57.83 -7.24
N ALA A 371 -2.78 -56.58 -7.62
CA ALA A 371 -3.78 -56.21 -8.65
C ALA A 371 -3.43 -56.76 -10.03
N SER A 372 -2.16 -56.78 -10.39
CA SER A 372 -1.67 -57.27 -11.68
C SER A 372 -1.73 -58.79 -11.81
N GLN A 373 -1.80 -59.52 -10.69
CA GLN A 373 -1.99 -60.98 -10.69
C GLN A 373 -3.45 -61.41 -10.75
N MET A 374 -4.41 -60.50 -10.60
CA MET A 374 -5.85 -60.74 -10.65
C MET A 374 -6.48 -60.34 -12.00
N LEU A 375 -5.71 -59.79 -12.92
CA LEU A 375 -6.05 -59.48 -14.31
C LEU A 375 -5.50 -60.56 -15.25
#